data_04070f20981018ebd77b7846af65f057
#
_entry.id   04070f20981018ebd77b7846af65f057
#
_cell.length_a   1.000
_cell.length_b   1.000
_cell.length_c   1.000
_cell.angle_alpha   90.00
_cell.angle_beta   90.00
_cell.angle_gamma   90.00
#
_symmetry.space_group_name_H-M   'P 1'
#
loop_
_entity.id
_entity.type
_entity.pdbx_description
1 polymer ?
#
loop_
_entity_poly.entity_id
_entity_poly.type
_entity_poly.pdbx_seq_one_letter_code
_entity_poly.pdbx_strand_id
1 'polypeptide(L)'
;MGKTIMGAVVSLDGFIADASDGVGPLFDWLGNGDVAWSFPGSDGELRTTQASAELMLDLYGDMAANVIGRRVFDMTNGWDGKPAAGEHVFVVTHRPPADWEYAETAPFTFVDGVEEAIRAAQEFAGDRVVDVAAGQIGGQALRLGLIDQVVVNQVPVVFGSGRPFFATGGLGEPLLLENPATIVRGDRVTHLVYDVRR
;
A
#
# COMPACT_ATOMS: atom_id res chain seq x y z
N MET A 1 -14.06 -10.83 -9.24
CA MET A 1 -13.38 -9.54 -9.03
C MET A 1 -12.34 -9.76 -7.94
N GLY A 2 -11.10 -9.40 -8.19
CA GLY A 2 -10.00 -9.59 -7.26
C GLY A 2 -10.15 -8.79 -5.97
N LYS A 3 -9.30 -9.06 -4.99
CA LYS A 3 -9.30 -8.34 -3.71
C LYS A 3 -8.68 -6.94 -3.85
N THR A 4 -9.27 -5.98 -3.16
CA THR A 4 -8.70 -4.65 -2.98
C THR A 4 -8.14 -4.56 -1.55
N ILE A 5 -6.83 -4.46 -1.44
CA ILE A 5 -6.10 -4.48 -0.17
C ILE A 5 -5.58 -3.07 0.13
N MET A 6 -5.88 -2.54 1.32
CA MET A 6 -5.21 -1.36 1.84
C MET A 6 -4.06 -1.81 2.75
N GLY A 7 -2.82 -1.56 2.35
CA GLY A 7 -1.66 -2.02 3.09
C GLY A 7 -0.55 -0.99 3.26
N ALA A 8 0.19 -1.08 4.34
CA ALA A 8 1.46 -0.38 4.53
C ALA A 8 2.26 -0.94 5.71
N VAL A 9 3.54 -0.57 5.75
CA VAL A 9 4.34 -0.67 6.97
C VAL A 9 3.98 0.52 7.87
N VAL A 10 3.86 0.26 9.16
CA VAL A 10 3.40 1.26 10.12
C VAL A 10 4.19 1.19 11.42
N SER A 11 4.47 2.34 12.03
CA SER A 11 5.07 2.43 13.35
C SER A 11 4.11 1.93 14.44
N LEU A 12 4.62 1.65 15.63
CA LEU A 12 3.82 1.19 16.77
C LEU A 12 2.72 2.21 17.14
N ASP A 13 2.99 3.49 16.94
CA ASP A 13 2.06 4.60 17.19
C ASP A 13 1.24 5.04 15.97
N GLY A 14 1.21 4.22 14.90
CA GLY A 14 0.23 4.32 13.82
C GLY A 14 0.62 5.22 12.64
N PHE A 15 1.90 5.54 12.46
CA PHE A 15 2.37 6.38 11.35
C PHE A 15 3.08 5.59 10.25
N ILE A 16 2.86 5.97 9.00
CA ILE A 16 3.50 5.42 7.80
C ILE A 16 4.71 6.24 7.33
N ALA A 17 4.90 7.40 7.89
CA ALA A 17 6.06 8.27 7.72
C ALA A 17 6.10 9.27 8.87
N ASP A 18 7.24 9.89 9.14
CA ASP A 18 7.36 11.00 10.08
C ASP A 18 6.73 12.31 9.55
N ALA A 19 6.83 13.39 10.31
CA ALA A 19 6.25 14.69 9.93
C ALA A 19 6.92 15.33 8.70
N SER A 20 8.13 14.88 8.35
CA SER A 20 8.91 15.34 7.18
C SER A 20 8.83 14.36 6.00
N ASP A 21 7.93 13.37 6.06
CA ASP A 21 7.77 12.27 5.10
C ASP A 21 8.93 11.27 5.07
N GLY A 22 9.79 11.31 6.08
CA GLY A 22 10.84 10.30 6.25
C GLY A 22 10.25 8.98 6.71
N VAL A 23 10.65 7.88 6.07
CA VAL A 23 10.22 6.54 6.44
C VAL A 23 11.09 5.92 7.54
N GLY A 24 12.28 6.50 7.79
CA GLY A 24 13.21 6.01 8.82
C GLY A 24 13.40 4.49 8.75
N PRO A 25 13.36 3.78 9.89
CA PRO A 25 13.59 2.35 9.96
C PRO A 25 12.34 1.49 9.66
N LEU A 26 11.26 2.07 9.09
CA LEU A 26 10.03 1.31 8.83
C LEU A 26 10.26 0.09 7.91
N PHE A 27 11.19 0.20 6.96
CA PHE A 27 11.43 -0.84 5.97
C PHE A 27 12.63 -1.75 6.28
N ASP A 28 13.31 -1.58 7.43
CA ASP A 28 14.49 -2.40 7.81
C ASP A 28 14.18 -3.90 7.83
N TRP A 29 12.97 -4.29 8.22
CA TRP A 29 12.55 -5.69 8.27
C TRP A 29 12.57 -6.40 6.91
N LEU A 30 12.54 -5.65 5.80
CA LEU A 30 12.62 -6.19 4.44
C LEU A 30 14.04 -6.67 4.07
N GLY A 31 15.02 -6.40 4.92
CA GLY A 31 16.40 -6.87 4.79
C GLY A 31 16.86 -7.80 5.92
N ASN A 32 15.99 -8.18 6.87
CA ASN A 32 16.36 -8.84 8.12
C ASN A 32 16.36 -10.38 8.09
N GLY A 33 16.10 -11.02 6.94
CA GLY A 33 15.94 -12.46 6.91
C GLY A 33 16.77 -13.16 5.85
N ASP A 34 16.60 -14.48 5.80
CA ASP A 34 17.35 -15.37 4.91
C ASP A 34 16.56 -15.76 3.67
N VAL A 35 15.26 -15.51 3.62
CA VAL A 35 14.39 -15.90 2.52
C VAL A 35 14.26 -14.75 1.52
N ALA A 36 14.79 -14.95 0.33
CA ALA A 36 14.70 -14.02 -0.78
C ALA A 36 13.34 -14.12 -1.47
N TRP A 37 12.73 -12.97 -1.75
CA TRP A 37 11.48 -12.86 -2.52
C TRP A 37 11.37 -11.46 -3.13
N SER A 38 10.39 -11.26 -4.02
CA SER A 38 10.10 -9.94 -4.61
C SER A 38 8.60 -9.79 -4.86
N PHE A 39 8.13 -8.56 -4.92
CA PHE A 39 6.79 -8.28 -5.43
C PHE A 39 6.70 -8.54 -6.94
N PRO A 40 5.52 -8.91 -7.46
CA PRO A 40 5.30 -9.02 -8.90
C PRO A 40 5.73 -7.73 -9.62
N GLY A 41 6.44 -7.86 -10.74
CA GLY A 41 6.90 -6.73 -11.54
C GLY A 41 8.05 -5.90 -10.94
N SER A 42 8.48 -6.20 -9.71
CA SER A 42 9.60 -5.50 -9.07
C SER A 42 10.95 -6.10 -9.46
N ASP A 43 11.92 -5.23 -9.73
CA ASP A 43 13.33 -5.64 -9.94
C ASP A 43 14.10 -5.79 -8.59
N GLY A 44 13.49 -5.41 -7.46
CA GLY A 44 14.09 -5.42 -6.13
C GLY A 44 13.94 -6.76 -5.42
N GLU A 45 15.06 -7.36 -4.95
CA GLU A 45 15.04 -8.51 -4.05
C GLU A 45 14.89 -8.04 -2.60
N LEU A 46 13.94 -8.64 -1.88
CA LEU A 46 13.71 -8.47 -0.46
C LEU A 46 14.14 -9.73 0.29
N ARG A 47 14.53 -9.60 1.55
CA ARG A 47 14.98 -10.71 2.38
C ARG A 47 14.31 -10.65 3.74
N THR A 48 13.44 -11.61 4.03
CA THR A 48 12.67 -11.63 5.27
C THR A 48 12.71 -13.02 5.91
N THR A 49 12.03 -13.17 7.05
CA THR A 49 11.77 -14.52 7.58
C THR A 49 10.86 -15.29 6.65
N GLN A 50 10.91 -16.62 6.69
CA GLN A 50 10.05 -17.51 5.91
C GLN A 50 8.56 -17.14 6.08
N ALA A 51 8.12 -16.94 7.33
CA ALA A 51 6.72 -16.63 7.63
C ALA A 51 6.27 -15.28 7.04
N SER A 52 7.15 -14.27 7.03
CA SER A 52 6.86 -12.98 6.38
C SER A 52 6.80 -13.12 4.85
N ALA A 53 7.76 -13.83 4.24
CA ALA A 53 7.79 -14.05 2.80
C ALA A 53 6.53 -14.80 2.32
N GLU A 54 6.17 -15.89 2.98
CA GLU A 54 4.96 -16.66 2.66
C GLU A 54 3.70 -15.81 2.73
N LEU A 55 3.53 -15.02 3.80
CA LEU A 55 2.38 -14.14 3.91
C LEU A 55 2.34 -13.06 2.83
N MET A 56 3.48 -12.41 2.56
CA MET A 56 3.53 -11.36 1.53
C MET A 56 3.23 -11.92 0.14
N LEU A 57 3.72 -13.11 -0.17
CA LEU A 57 3.43 -13.79 -1.44
C LEU A 57 1.97 -14.27 -1.52
N ASP A 58 1.38 -14.73 -0.42
CA ASP A 58 -0.04 -15.11 -0.37
C ASP A 58 -0.96 -13.89 -0.61
N LEU A 59 -0.62 -12.74 -0.03
CA LEU A 59 -1.42 -11.51 -0.15
C LEU A 59 -1.22 -10.80 -1.50
N TYR A 60 -0.01 -10.75 -2.00
CA TYR A 60 0.39 -9.87 -3.11
C TYR A 60 1.04 -10.59 -4.29
N GLY A 61 1.15 -11.92 -4.26
CA GLY A 61 1.86 -12.69 -5.30
C GLY A 61 1.23 -12.59 -6.69
N ASP A 62 -0.03 -12.22 -6.80
CA ASP A 62 -0.73 -11.94 -8.06
C ASP A 62 -1.19 -10.48 -8.20
N MET A 63 -0.55 -9.55 -7.46
CA MET A 63 -0.88 -8.14 -7.53
C MET A 63 -0.66 -7.59 -8.95
N ALA A 64 -1.72 -7.00 -9.50
CA ALA A 64 -1.71 -6.42 -10.84
C ALA A 64 -1.51 -4.90 -10.82
N ALA A 65 -2.12 -4.20 -9.88
CA ALA A 65 -2.14 -2.75 -9.88
C ALA A 65 -1.98 -2.15 -8.49
N ASN A 66 -1.40 -0.95 -8.47
CA ASN A 66 -1.33 -0.10 -7.27
C ASN A 66 -2.15 1.18 -7.47
N VAL A 67 -2.84 1.60 -6.41
CA VAL A 67 -3.48 2.92 -6.35
C VAL A 67 -2.77 3.76 -5.30
N ILE A 68 -2.13 4.83 -5.74
CA ILE A 68 -1.34 5.72 -4.89
C ILE A 68 -1.82 7.17 -4.95
N GLY A 69 -1.44 7.97 -3.97
CA GLY A 69 -1.65 9.42 -4.01
C GLY A 69 -0.53 10.16 -4.72
N ARG A 70 -0.83 11.37 -5.20
CA ARG A 70 0.13 12.27 -5.84
C ARG A 70 1.41 12.47 -5.01
N ARG A 71 1.32 12.53 -3.69
CA ARG A 71 2.48 12.72 -2.83
C ARG A 71 3.51 11.59 -2.95
N VAL A 72 3.06 10.33 -2.94
CA VAL A 72 3.95 9.18 -3.13
C VAL A 72 4.59 9.23 -4.52
N PHE A 73 3.80 9.53 -5.53
CA PHE A 73 4.31 9.72 -6.90
C PHE A 73 5.41 10.77 -6.97
N ASP A 74 5.19 11.97 -6.37
CA ASP A 74 6.18 13.05 -6.40
C ASP A 74 7.46 12.70 -5.63
N MET A 75 7.34 12.06 -4.47
CA MET A 75 8.48 11.66 -3.64
C MET A 75 9.37 10.62 -4.31
N THR A 76 8.80 9.77 -5.14
CA THR A 76 9.52 8.67 -5.82
C THR A 76 9.81 8.98 -7.29
N ASN A 77 9.37 10.11 -7.79
CA ASN A 77 9.34 10.41 -9.24
C ASN A 77 8.65 9.29 -10.05
N GLY A 78 7.62 8.66 -9.46
CA GLY A 78 6.99 7.48 -10.05
C GLY A 78 7.97 6.32 -10.25
N TRP A 79 8.93 6.18 -9.34
CA TRP A 79 10.03 5.18 -9.43
C TRP A 79 10.71 5.17 -10.80
N ASP A 80 10.93 6.38 -11.33
CA ASP A 80 11.55 6.60 -12.65
C ASP A 80 10.85 5.85 -13.80
N GLY A 81 9.49 5.84 -13.73
CA GLY A 81 8.65 5.24 -14.76
C GLY A 81 8.43 3.74 -14.64
N LYS A 82 8.94 3.10 -13.58
CA LYS A 82 8.70 1.67 -13.31
C LYS A 82 7.86 1.50 -12.06
N PRO A 83 6.76 0.72 -12.06
CA PRO A 83 6.04 0.38 -10.84
C PRO A 83 6.95 -0.26 -9.79
N ALA A 84 6.84 0.17 -8.52
CA ALA A 84 7.55 -0.50 -7.42
C ALA A 84 7.09 -1.95 -7.24
N ALA A 85 5.85 -2.22 -7.63
CA ALA A 85 5.24 -3.54 -7.62
C ALA A 85 4.02 -3.54 -8.56
N GLY A 86 3.59 -4.74 -9.03
CA GLY A 86 2.50 -4.88 -9.99
C GLY A 86 2.90 -4.44 -11.40
N GLU A 87 1.92 -4.35 -12.26
CA GLU A 87 2.09 -4.05 -13.69
C GLU A 87 1.67 -2.62 -14.03
N HIS A 88 0.83 -1.99 -13.22
CA HIS A 88 0.28 -0.65 -13.47
C HIS A 88 0.07 0.15 -12.19
N VAL A 89 0.24 1.47 -12.27
CA VAL A 89 0.00 2.40 -11.17
C VAL A 89 -1.06 3.41 -11.52
N PHE A 90 -2.10 3.51 -10.70
CA PHE A 90 -3.11 4.56 -10.76
C PHE A 90 -2.79 5.63 -9.73
N VAL A 91 -2.53 6.85 -10.20
CA VAL A 91 -2.16 7.98 -9.36
C VAL A 91 -3.36 8.90 -9.17
N VAL A 92 -3.87 8.97 -7.95
CA VAL A 92 -4.98 9.89 -7.64
C VAL A 92 -4.47 11.32 -7.54
N THR A 93 -4.93 12.17 -8.45
CA THR A 93 -4.55 13.59 -8.48
C THR A 93 -5.51 14.43 -9.34
N HIS A 94 -5.86 15.64 -8.87
CA HIS A 94 -6.58 16.64 -9.66
C HIS A 94 -5.68 17.36 -10.69
N ARG A 95 -4.36 17.19 -10.60
CA ARG A 95 -3.38 17.89 -11.46
C ARG A 95 -2.27 16.92 -11.85
N PRO A 96 -2.41 16.19 -12.95
CA PRO A 96 -1.32 15.38 -13.49
C PRO A 96 -0.06 16.23 -13.71
N PRO A 97 1.16 15.66 -13.55
CA PRO A 97 2.38 16.38 -13.84
C PRO A 97 2.44 16.69 -15.36
N ALA A 98 2.74 17.96 -15.71
CA ALA A 98 2.76 18.37 -17.10
C ALA A 98 4.02 17.90 -17.86
N ASP A 99 5.14 17.81 -17.15
CA ASP A 99 6.46 17.58 -17.73
C ASP A 99 7.15 16.36 -17.13
N TRP A 100 6.39 15.31 -16.81
CA TRP A 100 6.99 14.07 -16.32
C TRP A 100 7.66 13.30 -17.45
N GLU A 101 8.95 13.05 -17.31
CA GLU A 101 9.82 12.45 -18.34
C GLU A 101 9.29 11.13 -18.91
N TYR A 102 8.61 10.33 -18.07
CA TYR A 102 8.12 9.00 -18.43
C TYR A 102 6.65 8.95 -18.84
N ALA A 103 5.99 10.10 -19.02
CA ALA A 103 4.53 10.19 -19.25
C ALA A 103 4.02 9.32 -20.41
N GLU A 104 4.81 9.20 -21.50
CA GLU A 104 4.41 8.46 -22.71
C GLU A 104 4.75 6.96 -22.65
N THR A 105 5.62 6.53 -21.71
CA THR A 105 6.18 5.17 -21.73
C THR A 105 5.87 4.37 -20.47
N ALA A 106 5.65 5.04 -19.34
CA ALA A 106 5.41 4.37 -18.06
C ALA A 106 3.98 3.83 -17.96
N PRO A 107 3.77 2.69 -17.31
CA PRO A 107 2.44 2.12 -17.08
C PRO A 107 1.74 2.84 -15.92
N PHE A 108 1.50 4.13 -16.08
CA PHE A 108 0.86 5.01 -15.09
C PHE A 108 -0.37 5.69 -15.67
N THR A 109 -1.44 5.72 -14.88
CA THR A 109 -2.65 6.47 -15.20
C THR A 109 -2.97 7.47 -14.10
N PHE A 110 -3.11 8.74 -14.46
CA PHE A 110 -3.51 9.79 -13.52
C PHE A 110 -5.04 9.93 -13.53
N VAL A 111 -5.66 9.86 -12.35
CA VAL A 111 -7.12 9.80 -12.19
C VAL A 111 -7.58 10.87 -11.19
N ASP A 112 -8.63 11.58 -11.52
CA ASP A 112 -9.23 12.58 -10.64
C ASP A 112 -10.30 11.93 -9.74
N GLY A 113 -9.87 11.40 -8.59
CA GLY A 113 -10.77 10.79 -7.62
C GLY A 113 -10.36 9.38 -7.21
N VAL A 114 -10.59 9.06 -5.92
CA VAL A 114 -10.22 7.77 -5.34
C VAL A 114 -11.11 6.64 -5.87
N GLU A 115 -12.42 6.91 -5.98
CA GLU A 115 -13.38 5.90 -6.42
C GLU A 115 -13.11 5.49 -7.88
N GLU A 116 -12.91 6.45 -8.76
CA GLU A 116 -12.60 6.23 -10.16
C GLU A 116 -11.27 5.49 -10.35
N ALA A 117 -10.24 5.87 -9.57
CA ALA A 117 -8.94 5.22 -9.63
C ALA A 117 -9.01 3.75 -9.21
N ILE A 118 -9.74 3.44 -8.12
CA ILE A 118 -9.91 2.06 -7.66
C ILE A 118 -10.72 1.24 -8.67
N ARG A 119 -11.80 1.79 -9.22
CA ARG A 119 -12.60 1.10 -10.26
C ARG A 119 -11.77 0.79 -11.51
N ALA A 120 -10.99 1.76 -11.97
CA ALA A 120 -10.08 1.55 -13.10
C ALA A 120 -9.00 0.50 -12.79
N ALA A 121 -8.44 0.50 -11.58
CA ALA A 121 -7.49 -0.50 -11.13
C ALA A 121 -8.11 -1.91 -11.04
N GLN A 122 -9.35 -2.02 -10.53
CA GLN A 122 -10.09 -3.28 -10.47
C GLN A 122 -10.43 -3.82 -11.87
N GLU A 123 -10.81 -2.94 -12.79
CA GLU A 123 -11.05 -3.31 -14.20
C GLU A 123 -9.77 -3.83 -14.86
N PHE A 124 -8.65 -3.15 -14.66
CA PHE A 124 -7.33 -3.58 -15.14
C PHE A 124 -6.90 -4.92 -14.52
N ALA A 125 -7.07 -5.07 -13.22
CA ALA A 125 -6.63 -6.25 -12.47
C ALA A 125 -7.47 -7.51 -12.77
N GLY A 126 -8.76 -7.35 -13.07
CA GLY A 126 -9.70 -8.48 -13.23
C GLY A 126 -9.90 -9.23 -11.91
N ASP A 127 -9.45 -10.47 -11.84
CA ASP A 127 -9.53 -11.31 -10.63
C ASP A 127 -8.26 -11.24 -9.76
N ARG A 128 -7.27 -10.46 -10.16
CA ARG A 128 -6.01 -10.26 -9.42
C ARG A 128 -6.13 -9.17 -8.36
N VAL A 129 -5.11 -9.03 -7.51
CA VAL A 129 -5.08 -8.09 -6.41
C VAL A 129 -4.82 -6.66 -6.89
N VAL A 130 -5.54 -5.72 -6.26
CA VAL A 130 -5.27 -4.28 -6.30
C VAL A 130 -4.78 -3.84 -4.93
N ASP A 131 -3.57 -3.27 -4.85
CA ASP A 131 -3.05 -2.66 -3.65
C ASP A 131 -3.37 -1.16 -3.62
N VAL A 132 -3.81 -0.67 -2.46
CA VAL A 132 -4.18 0.72 -2.23
C VAL A 132 -3.29 1.29 -1.12
N ALA A 133 -2.53 2.31 -1.44
CA ALA A 133 -1.66 2.97 -0.47
C ALA A 133 -2.46 3.47 0.75
N ALA A 134 -2.00 3.15 1.94
CA ALA A 134 -2.55 3.68 3.20
C ALA A 134 -2.48 5.22 3.26
N GLY A 135 -2.92 5.82 4.34
CA GLY A 135 -2.99 7.26 4.49
C GLY A 135 -4.26 7.84 3.89
N GLN A 136 -4.16 8.96 3.16
CA GLN A 136 -5.33 9.68 2.65
C GLN A 136 -6.11 8.89 1.60
N ILE A 137 -5.43 8.22 0.68
CA ILE A 137 -6.07 7.45 -0.39
C ILE A 137 -6.79 6.24 0.20
N GLY A 138 -6.07 5.42 0.96
CA GLY A 138 -6.66 4.25 1.63
C GLY A 138 -7.76 4.61 2.63
N GLY A 139 -7.59 5.71 3.38
CA GLY A 139 -8.62 6.19 4.31
C GLY A 139 -9.90 6.64 3.60
N GLN A 140 -9.81 7.29 2.44
CA GLN A 140 -10.97 7.62 1.62
C GLN A 140 -11.61 6.37 1.02
N ALA A 141 -10.79 5.45 0.47
CA ALA A 141 -11.27 4.19 -0.08
C ALA A 141 -12.01 3.34 0.96
N LEU A 142 -11.49 3.30 2.18
CA LEU A 142 -12.11 2.58 3.30
C LEU A 142 -13.48 3.16 3.66
N ARG A 143 -13.63 4.50 3.70
CA ARG A 143 -14.91 5.16 3.93
C ARG A 143 -15.93 4.90 2.82
N LEU A 144 -15.47 4.75 1.58
CA LEU A 144 -16.30 4.46 0.43
C LEU A 144 -16.69 2.97 0.32
N GLY A 145 -16.20 2.11 1.24
CA GLY A 145 -16.46 0.67 1.22
C GLY A 145 -15.79 -0.06 0.05
N LEU A 146 -14.66 0.48 -0.44
CA LEU A 146 -13.95 -0.06 -1.60
C LEU A 146 -12.77 -0.98 -1.22
N ILE A 147 -12.53 -1.19 0.08
CA ILE A 147 -11.46 -2.03 0.61
C ILE A 147 -12.05 -3.33 1.13
N ASP A 148 -11.48 -4.45 0.72
CA ASP A 148 -11.83 -5.80 1.19
C ASP A 148 -11.00 -6.22 2.40
N GLN A 149 -9.71 -5.87 2.42
CA GLN A 149 -8.78 -6.20 3.50
C GLN A 149 -7.90 -5.01 3.88
N VAL A 150 -7.57 -4.92 5.17
CA VAL A 150 -6.58 -4.00 5.71
C VAL A 150 -5.38 -4.81 6.19
N VAL A 151 -4.19 -4.52 5.67
CA VAL A 151 -2.93 -5.18 6.02
C VAL A 151 -2.03 -4.20 6.75
N VAL A 152 -1.76 -4.48 8.02
CA VAL A 152 -0.95 -3.66 8.91
C VAL A 152 0.37 -4.39 9.17
N ASN A 153 1.47 -3.93 8.58
CA ASN A 153 2.81 -4.45 8.86
C ASN A 153 3.44 -3.59 9.96
N GLN A 154 3.11 -3.89 11.23
CA GLN A 154 3.52 -3.09 12.38
C GLN A 154 4.96 -3.38 12.78
N VAL A 155 5.78 -2.33 12.84
CA VAL A 155 7.18 -2.40 13.28
C VAL A 155 7.38 -1.73 14.65
N PRO A 156 8.37 -2.15 15.46
CA PRO A 156 8.61 -1.61 16.80
C PRO A 156 9.37 -0.27 16.75
N VAL A 157 8.77 0.71 16.10
CA VAL A 157 9.25 2.08 15.93
C VAL A 157 8.19 3.05 16.43
N VAL A 158 8.59 4.13 17.09
CA VAL A 158 7.70 5.20 17.54
C VAL A 158 8.18 6.52 16.93
N PHE A 159 7.32 7.20 16.19
CA PHE A 159 7.62 8.51 15.61
C PHE A 159 7.15 9.69 16.47
N GLY A 160 6.11 9.49 17.28
CA GLY A 160 5.48 10.55 18.08
C GLY A 160 4.57 11.49 17.28
N SER A 161 4.85 11.66 15.99
CA SER A 161 4.02 12.42 15.03
C SER A 161 4.37 12.01 13.61
N GLY A 162 3.44 12.21 12.67
CA GLY A 162 3.71 11.84 11.27
C GLY A 162 2.47 11.70 10.42
N ARG A 163 2.59 10.93 9.35
CA ARG A 163 1.49 10.60 8.43
C ARG A 163 0.73 9.38 8.97
N PRO A 164 -0.54 9.52 9.38
CA PRO A 164 -1.27 8.40 9.95
C PRO A 164 -1.61 7.35 8.91
N PHE A 165 -1.59 6.08 9.32
CA PHE A 165 -2.04 4.96 8.49
C PHE A 165 -3.52 5.13 8.08
N PHE A 166 -4.38 5.50 9.02
CA PHE A 166 -5.79 5.77 8.79
C PHE A 166 -6.07 7.29 8.70
N ALA A 167 -5.68 7.93 7.61
CA ALA A 167 -5.99 9.35 7.38
C ALA A 167 -7.39 9.51 6.79
N THR A 168 -8.42 9.16 7.55
CA THR A 168 -9.81 9.10 7.08
C THR A 168 -10.48 10.47 6.93
N GLY A 169 -9.90 11.53 7.49
CA GLY A 169 -10.54 12.85 7.52
C GLY A 169 -11.80 12.93 8.41
N GLY A 170 -11.93 11.94 9.33
CA GLY A 170 -13.11 11.75 10.17
C GLY A 170 -14.10 10.76 9.56
N LEU A 171 -14.46 9.73 10.32
CA LEU A 171 -15.40 8.69 9.89
C LEU A 171 -16.86 9.02 10.28
N GLY A 172 -17.08 10.03 11.12
CA GLY A 172 -18.38 10.26 11.75
C GLY A 172 -18.70 9.20 12.80
N GLU A 173 -18.89 7.97 12.37
CA GLU A 173 -19.05 6.79 13.25
C GLU A 173 -17.81 5.89 13.15
N PRO A 174 -17.46 5.16 14.24
CA PRO A 174 -16.37 4.19 14.21
C PRO A 174 -16.62 3.08 13.20
N LEU A 175 -15.59 2.75 12.40
CA LEU A 175 -15.61 1.58 11.53
C LEU A 175 -15.13 0.35 12.31
N LEU A 176 -15.98 -0.67 12.38
CA LEU A 176 -15.63 -1.93 13.03
C LEU A 176 -15.06 -2.89 12.00
N LEU A 177 -13.84 -3.33 12.22
CA LEU A 177 -13.23 -4.45 11.50
C LEU A 177 -13.57 -5.76 12.21
N GLU A 178 -13.44 -6.88 11.50
CA GLU A 178 -13.47 -8.20 12.13
C GLU A 178 -12.21 -8.40 13.00
N ASN A 179 -12.16 -9.46 13.81
CA ASN A 179 -10.90 -9.88 14.40
C ASN A 179 -9.89 -10.13 13.29
N PRO A 180 -8.57 -9.93 13.55
CA PRO A 180 -7.58 -10.21 12.51
C PRO A 180 -7.72 -11.65 12.03
N ALA A 181 -7.93 -11.81 10.72
CA ALA A 181 -8.02 -13.11 10.07
C ALA A 181 -6.67 -13.84 10.10
N THR A 182 -5.58 -13.05 10.07
CA THR A 182 -4.22 -13.58 10.11
C THR A 182 -3.33 -12.70 10.99
N ILE A 183 -2.51 -13.34 11.81
CA ILE A 183 -1.44 -12.70 12.61
C ILE A 183 -0.17 -13.49 12.38
N VAL A 184 0.84 -12.85 11.80
CA VAL A 184 2.16 -13.47 11.58
C VAL A 184 3.23 -12.60 12.23
N ARG A 185 4.15 -13.25 12.95
CA ARG A 185 5.31 -12.60 13.54
C ARG A 185 6.54 -12.84 12.65
N GLY A 186 7.09 -11.74 12.11
CA GLY A 186 8.39 -11.72 11.45
C GLY A 186 9.51 -11.23 12.39
N ASP A 187 10.68 -10.99 11.83
CA ASP A 187 11.77 -10.33 12.55
C ASP A 187 11.57 -8.80 12.49
N ARG A 188 11.41 -8.17 13.65
CA ARG A 188 11.09 -6.73 13.82
C ARG A 188 9.83 -6.26 13.08
N VAL A 189 8.88 -7.16 12.82
CA VAL A 189 7.58 -6.85 12.26
C VAL A 189 6.51 -7.81 12.77
N THR A 190 5.30 -7.31 12.94
CA THR A 190 4.09 -8.13 13.16
C THR A 190 3.09 -7.78 12.07
N HIS A 191 2.68 -8.77 11.32
CA HIS A 191 1.70 -8.63 10.25
C HIS A 191 0.30 -8.93 10.80
N LEU A 192 -0.63 -8.02 10.55
CA LEU A 192 -2.04 -8.14 10.94
C LEU A 192 -2.89 -7.97 9.68
N VAL A 193 -3.73 -8.95 9.37
CA VAL A 193 -4.65 -8.90 8.24
C VAL A 193 -6.07 -8.87 8.77
N TYR A 194 -6.83 -7.85 8.40
CA TYR A 194 -8.22 -7.67 8.80
C TYR A 194 -9.13 -7.71 7.58
N ASP A 195 -10.20 -8.48 7.64
CA ASP A 195 -11.30 -8.38 6.67
C ASP A 195 -12.19 -7.19 7.04
N VAL A 196 -12.59 -6.43 6.03
CA VAL A 196 -13.51 -5.30 6.21
C VAL A 196 -14.94 -5.81 6.14
N ARG A 197 -15.75 -5.46 7.14
CA ARG A 197 -17.19 -5.77 7.14
C ARG A 197 -17.89 -5.04 5.99
N ARG A 198 -18.66 -5.76 5.23
CA ARG A 198 -19.59 -5.21 4.23
C ARG A 198 -20.98 -5.06 4.79
#